data_e521684cd4034152a95e2774f953e2a9
#
_entry.id   e521684cd4034152a95e2774f953e2a9
#
_cell.length_a   1.000
_cell.length_b   1.000
_cell.length_c   1.000
_cell.angle_alpha   90.00
_cell.angle_beta   90.00
_cell.angle_gamma   90.00
#
_symmetry.space_group_name_H-M   'P 1'
#
loop_
_entity.id
_entity.type
_entity.pdbx_description
1 polymer ?
#
loop_
_entity_poly.entity_id
_entity_poly.type
_entity_poly.pdbx_seq_one_letter_code
_entity_poly.pdbx_strand_id
1 'polypeptide(L)'
;MKSKFFSLLILLILTTSCGKNEHFNDRDNDPVNTSSFHVNNHQILKNNIPFQVKGVVYVPGYPGLLPWEIENSTSLPIALRNSIFNDIQNIKAMGANTIRFWGAPKFCYEALKIVGDMNFIQVIWIQGDAPDFQNPEIKSSTKEYIREVIDRIYSVFHDGSPPLVAITIGNELSESSILSTDAAHPEVHHFSGDYIVTDSNITATEAFIAEMADYARSYEWTTYGHKSLLTYSNEIRTADIIDVPFLDFISHNAYSYAVPYYRPNTASGSSSGTLFQGWIEELKSNHPDQPLLITETGLSISPNASHVGPPNYGYGGNTELEQATGLLQNLHDIQTAALPLAGVCIHEYLDSWWKFGLEDSYSQDPNDIEEWFGIVKLKQQGDWYITEFRSSYDSLKNYW
;
A
#
# COMPACT_ATOMS: atom_id res chain seq x y z
N MET A 1 -61.63 50.24 21.60
CA MET A 1 -61.45 48.81 21.30
C MET A 1 -60.11 48.67 20.65
N LYS A 2 -59.16 48.10 21.36
CA LYS A 2 -57.74 48.14 21.01
C LYS A 2 -57.31 46.78 20.33
N SER A 3 -56.91 46.86 19.09
CA SER A 3 -56.29 45.76 18.33
C SER A 3 -54.86 45.57 18.80
N LYS A 4 -54.47 44.33 19.18
CA LYS A 4 -53.09 43.95 19.49
C LYS A 4 -52.51 43.24 18.27
N PHE A 5 -51.53 43.87 17.66
CA PHE A 5 -50.63 43.24 16.69
C PHE A 5 -49.65 42.32 17.42
N PHE A 6 -49.61 41.04 17.05
CA PHE A 6 -48.57 40.09 17.45
C PHE A 6 -47.53 40.06 16.34
N SER A 7 -46.36 40.62 16.60
CA SER A 7 -45.18 40.48 15.71
C SER A 7 -44.52 39.15 15.99
N LEU A 8 -44.53 38.28 15.00
CA LEU A 8 -43.79 37.02 15.00
C LEU A 8 -42.35 37.29 14.55
N LEU A 9 -41.40 37.24 15.47
CA LEU A 9 -39.98 37.39 15.23
C LEU A 9 -39.47 36.02 14.79
N ILE A 10 -39.22 35.82 13.46
CA ILE A 10 -38.57 34.63 12.92
C ILE A 10 -37.08 34.81 13.15
N LEU A 11 -36.55 34.04 14.10
CA LEU A 11 -35.12 33.93 14.36
C LEU A 11 -34.49 33.00 13.28
N LEU A 12 -33.83 33.59 12.29
CA LEU A 12 -33.07 32.86 11.31
C LEU A 12 -31.77 32.38 11.99
N ILE A 13 -31.73 31.10 12.36
CA ILE A 13 -30.50 30.47 12.82
C ILE A 13 -29.69 30.15 11.56
N LEU A 14 -28.70 30.99 11.25
CA LEU A 14 -27.65 30.68 10.30
C LEU A 14 -26.74 29.66 10.98
N THR A 15 -26.94 28.40 10.68
CA THR A 15 -25.93 27.37 10.93
C THR A 15 -24.79 27.59 9.92
N THR A 16 -23.75 28.27 10.36
CA THR A 16 -22.47 28.24 9.66
C THR A 16 -21.92 26.83 9.82
N SER A 17 -22.14 26.02 8.79
CA SER A 17 -21.36 24.80 8.56
C SER A 17 -19.91 25.25 8.38
N CYS A 18 -19.10 24.99 9.39
CA CYS A 18 -17.66 25.11 9.28
C CYS A 18 -17.19 23.94 8.40
N GLY A 19 -17.20 24.14 7.09
CA GLY A 19 -16.48 23.27 6.17
C GLY A 19 -15.01 23.31 6.56
N LYS A 20 -14.45 22.18 6.96
CA LYS A 20 -13.01 22.04 7.08
C LYS A 20 -12.43 22.36 5.71
N ASN A 21 -11.60 23.38 5.68
CA ASN A 21 -10.93 23.85 4.47
C ASN A 21 -10.05 22.75 3.91
N GLU A 22 -10.28 22.48 2.64
CA GLU A 22 -9.28 21.87 1.76
C GLU A 22 -8.07 22.81 1.73
N HIS A 23 -7.05 22.53 2.54
CA HIS A 23 -5.77 23.20 2.45
C HIS A 23 -4.92 22.57 1.34
N PHE A 24 -5.43 22.58 0.12
CA PHE A 24 -4.57 22.59 -1.05
C PHE A 24 -4.29 24.06 -1.40
N ASN A 25 -3.16 24.57 -0.95
CA ASN A 25 -2.61 25.80 -1.49
C ASN A 25 -2.11 25.55 -2.91
N ASP A 26 -3.03 25.43 -3.88
CA ASP A 26 -2.67 25.62 -5.28
C ASP A 26 -2.21 27.08 -5.40
N ARG A 27 -0.91 27.26 -5.56
CA ARG A 27 -0.38 28.58 -5.94
C ARG A 27 -0.92 28.88 -7.33
N ASP A 28 -1.57 30.03 -7.52
CA ASP A 28 -2.26 30.45 -8.75
C ASP A 28 -1.40 30.44 -10.05
N ASN A 29 -0.15 29.96 -9.99
CA ASN A 29 0.79 29.83 -11.10
C ASN A 29 1.41 28.44 -11.26
N ASP A 30 0.92 27.42 -10.54
CA ASP A 30 1.42 26.06 -10.73
C ASP A 30 0.96 25.50 -12.09
N PRO A 31 1.83 24.80 -12.86
CA PRO A 31 1.41 24.11 -14.07
C PRO A 31 0.28 23.13 -13.74
N VAL A 32 -0.62 22.90 -14.70
CA VAL A 32 -1.75 21.95 -14.51
C VAL A 32 -1.19 20.57 -14.14
N ASN A 33 -1.62 20.03 -13.00
CA ASN A 33 -1.27 18.66 -12.61
C ASN A 33 -1.71 17.69 -13.70
N THR A 34 -0.78 16.93 -14.26
CA THR A 34 -1.05 15.96 -15.34
C THR A 34 -1.29 14.54 -14.84
N SER A 35 -1.29 14.33 -13.52
CA SER A 35 -1.63 13.01 -12.95
C SER A 35 -3.04 12.59 -13.33
N SER A 36 -3.17 11.33 -13.75
CA SER A 36 -4.46 10.74 -14.06
C SER A 36 -5.24 10.30 -12.82
N PHE A 37 -4.58 10.26 -11.65
CA PHE A 37 -5.18 9.83 -10.38
C PHE A 37 -5.35 11.00 -9.41
N HIS A 38 -6.48 11.03 -8.74
CA HIS A 38 -6.77 11.97 -7.65
C HIS A 38 -7.78 11.36 -6.67
N VAL A 39 -7.88 11.94 -5.49
CA VAL A 39 -8.85 11.56 -4.46
C VAL A 39 -10.05 12.48 -4.50
N ASN A 40 -11.24 11.93 -4.38
CA ASN A 40 -12.47 12.65 -4.15
C ASN A 40 -13.26 11.96 -3.04
N ASN A 41 -13.34 12.58 -1.88
CA ASN A 41 -13.88 11.98 -0.66
C ASN A 41 -13.24 10.60 -0.39
N HIS A 42 -14.05 9.55 -0.25
CA HIS A 42 -13.61 8.19 0.05
C HIS A 42 -13.20 7.36 -1.18
N GLN A 43 -12.98 7.98 -2.34
CA GLN A 43 -12.68 7.27 -3.60
C GLN A 43 -11.36 7.74 -4.22
N ILE A 44 -10.64 6.80 -4.79
CA ILE A 44 -9.59 7.09 -5.77
C ILE A 44 -10.26 7.15 -7.15
N LEU A 45 -9.97 8.19 -7.90
CA LEU A 45 -10.46 8.37 -9.27
C LEU A 45 -9.30 8.27 -10.25
N LYS A 46 -9.56 7.66 -11.42
CA LYS A 46 -8.68 7.72 -12.59
C LYS A 46 -9.41 8.46 -13.71
N ASN A 47 -8.86 9.57 -14.17
CA ASN A 47 -9.49 10.43 -15.19
C ASN A 47 -10.94 10.80 -14.84
N ASN A 48 -11.20 11.16 -13.58
CA ASN A 48 -12.51 11.48 -12.99
C ASN A 48 -13.52 10.30 -12.94
N ILE A 49 -13.08 9.07 -13.13
CA ILE A 49 -13.91 7.86 -13.01
C ILE A 49 -13.45 7.08 -11.76
N PRO A 50 -14.39 6.61 -10.91
CA PRO A 50 -14.04 5.78 -9.77
C PRO A 50 -13.14 4.61 -10.17
N PHE A 51 -12.00 4.49 -9.49
CA PHE A 51 -11.00 3.47 -9.74
C PHE A 51 -10.83 2.59 -8.50
N GLN A 52 -11.20 1.33 -8.64
CA GLN A 52 -10.97 0.35 -7.60
C GLN A 52 -9.69 -0.44 -7.90
N VAL A 53 -8.77 -0.45 -6.95
CA VAL A 53 -7.52 -1.18 -7.07
C VAL A 53 -7.80 -2.69 -6.96
N LYS A 54 -7.47 -3.43 -8.01
CA LYS A 54 -7.33 -4.88 -8.05
C LYS A 54 -5.87 -5.17 -8.20
N GLY A 55 -5.16 -5.19 -7.08
CA GLY A 55 -3.71 -5.15 -7.04
C GLY A 55 -3.07 -6.48 -6.68
N VAL A 56 -1.80 -6.62 -7.05
CA VAL A 56 -0.93 -7.71 -6.62
C VAL A 56 0.42 -7.13 -6.25
N VAL A 57 0.95 -7.54 -5.09
CA VAL A 57 2.33 -7.22 -4.71
C VAL A 57 3.27 -8.08 -5.58
N TYR A 58 4.20 -7.44 -6.23
CA TYR A 58 5.20 -8.12 -7.04
C TYR A 58 6.59 -7.60 -6.72
N VAL A 59 7.41 -8.50 -6.22
CA VAL A 59 8.82 -8.28 -5.94
C VAL A 59 9.61 -9.22 -6.84
N PRO A 60 10.37 -8.72 -7.81
CA PRO A 60 11.11 -9.56 -8.76
C PRO A 60 12.33 -10.19 -8.08
N GLY A 61 12.10 -11.19 -7.22
CA GLY A 61 13.11 -12.04 -6.61
C GLY A 61 13.05 -13.45 -7.21
N TYR A 62 14.20 -14.02 -7.54
CA TYR A 62 14.31 -15.37 -8.10
C TYR A 62 15.39 -16.13 -7.34
N PRO A 63 15.34 -17.47 -7.30
CA PRO A 63 16.38 -18.24 -6.62
C PRO A 63 17.78 -17.80 -7.04
N GLY A 64 18.60 -17.42 -6.05
CA GLY A 64 19.94 -16.89 -6.26
C GLY A 64 20.04 -15.42 -6.68
N LEU A 65 18.92 -14.70 -6.79
CA LEU A 65 18.89 -13.29 -7.20
C LEU A 65 18.03 -12.49 -6.21
N LEU A 66 18.68 -11.70 -5.41
CA LEU A 66 18.03 -10.91 -4.35
C LEU A 66 17.34 -9.67 -4.96
N PRO A 67 16.16 -9.28 -4.48
CA PRO A 67 15.40 -8.16 -5.04
C PRO A 67 16.18 -6.84 -5.10
N TRP A 68 16.99 -6.52 -4.07
CA TRP A 68 17.79 -5.29 -4.05
C TRP A 68 18.98 -5.32 -5.01
N GLU A 69 19.50 -6.51 -5.37
CA GLU A 69 20.52 -6.66 -6.43
C GLU A 69 19.89 -6.46 -7.81
N ILE A 70 18.68 -7.01 -8.00
CA ILE A 70 17.89 -6.84 -9.23
C ILE A 70 17.50 -5.37 -9.40
N GLU A 71 17.01 -4.72 -8.35
CA GLU A 71 16.56 -3.32 -8.39
C GLU A 71 17.66 -2.38 -8.85
N ASN A 72 18.88 -2.57 -8.35
CA ASN A 72 20.02 -1.68 -8.63
C ASN A 72 20.82 -2.11 -9.88
N SER A 73 20.43 -3.20 -10.53
CA SER A 73 21.14 -3.69 -11.70
C SER A 73 20.87 -2.82 -12.94
N THR A 74 21.95 -2.41 -13.60
CA THR A 74 21.89 -1.72 -14.89
C THR A 74 21.74 -2.68 -16.08
N SER A 75 21.97 -3.98 -15.88
CA SER A 75 21.88 -5.00 -16.93
C SER A 75 21.38 -6.32 -16.33
N LEU A 76 20.13 -6.64 -16.64
CA LEU A 76 19.52 -7.90 -16.21
C LEU A 76 19.76 -9.01 -17.25
N PRO A 77 20.01 -10.26 -16.80
CA PRO A 77 20.04 -11.43 -17.69
C PRO A 77 18.77 -11.54 -18.53
N ILE A 78 18.89 -12.00 -19.77
CA ILE A 78 17.75 -12.15 -20.69
C ILE A 78 16.67 -13.07 -20.09
N ALA A 79 17.07 -14.16 -19.43
CA ALA A 79 16.14 -15.08 -18.80
C ALA A 79 15.30 -14.37 -17.73
N LEU A 80 15.92 -13.57 -16.84
CA LEU A 80 15.24 -12.78 -15.82
C LEU A 80 14.31 -11.73 -16.43
N ARG A 81 14.76 -11.01 -17.47
CA ARG A 81 13.91 -10.05 -18.18
C ARG A 81 12.66 -10.69 -18.77
N ASN A 82 12.82 -11.86 -19.38
CA ASN A 82 11.68 -12.63 -19.92
C ASN A 82 10.72 -13.06 -18.79
N SER A 83 11.25 -13.51 -17.65
CA SER A 83 10.43 -13.90 -16.50
C SER A 83 9.64 -12.70 -15.97
N ILE A 84 10.28 -11.56 -15.70
CA ILE A 84 9.61 -10.34 -15.25
C ILE A 84 8.51 -9.92 -16.24
N PHE A 85 8.79 -9.95 -17.53
CA PHE A 85 7.81 -9.60 -18.56
C PHE A 85 6.61 -10.54 -18.54
N ASN A 86 6.85 -11.86 -18.46
CA ASN A 86 5.81 -12.88 -18.39
C ASN A 86 4.99 -12.75 -17.09
N ASP A 87 5.62 -12.45 -15.97
CA ASP A 87 4.93 -12.27 -14.70
C ASP A 87 3.95 -11.07 -14.76
N ILE A 88 4.38 -9.94 -15.31
CA ILE A 88 3.50 -8.77 -15.49
C ILE A 88 2.33 -9.10 -16.44
N GLN A 89 2.60 -9.87 -17.52
CA GLN A 89 1.52 -10.34 -18.40
C GLN A 89 0.55 -11.29 -17.68
N ASN A 90 1.05 -12.21 -16.87
CA ASN A 90 0.24 -13.14 -16.10
C ASN A 90 -0.60 -12.41 -15.02
N ILE A 91 -0.04 -11.43 -14.34
CA ILE A 91 -0.76 -10.57 -13.39
C ILE A 91 -1.91 -9.86 -14.10
N LYS A 92 -1.67 -9.28 -15.29
CA LYS A 92 -2.73 -8.68 -16.10
C LYS A 92 -3.78 -9.71 -16.54
N ALA A 93 -3.35 -10.88 -16.99
CA ALA A 93 -4.22 -11.96 -17.47
C ALA A 93 -5.09 -12.56 -16.35
N MET A 94 -4.69 -12.41 -15.09
CA MET A 94 -5.47 -12.77 -13.91
C MET A 94 -6.64 -11.80 -13.66
N GLY A 95 -6.65 -10.61 -14.28
CA GLY A 95 -7.67 -9.59 -14.08
C GLY A 95 -7.24 -8.45 -13.13
N ALA A 96 -6.01 -8.48 -12.63
CA ALA A 96 -5.45 -7.37 -11.89
C ALA A 96 -5.31 -6.12 -12.78
N ASN A 97 -5.50 -4.95 -12.20
CA ASN A 97 -5.33 -3.65 -12.88
C ASN A 97 -4.14 -2.85 -12.32
N THR A 98 -3.52 -3.32 -11.25
CA THR A 98 -2.47 -2.61 -10.51
C THR A 98 -1.42 -3.59 -10.01
N ILE A 99 -0.15 -3.22 -10.10
CA ILE A 99 0.95 -3.91 -9.45
C ILE A 99 1.48 -3.01 -8.33
N ARG A 100 1.66 -3.56 -7.14
CA ARG A 100 2.37 -2.88 -6.06
C ARG A 100 3.81 -3.37 -6.04
N PHE A 101 4.75 -2.49 -6.39
CA PHE A 101 6.19 -2.75 -6.32
C PHE A 101 6.73 -2.33 -4.96
N TRP A 102 7.49 -3.21 -4.29
CA TRP A 102 8.31 -2.84 -3.14
C TRP A 102 9.60 -2.16 -3.58
N GLY A 103 10.37 -2.86 -4.42
CA GLY A 103 11.49 -2.33 -5.18
C GLY A 103 11.38 -2.84 -6.61
N ALA A 104 11.76 -2.05 -7.58
CA ALA A 104 11.63 -2.42 -8.97
C ALA A 104 12.80 -1.91 -9.82
N PRO A 105 13.48 -2.79 -10.57
CA PRO A 105 14.42 -2.35 -11.57
C PRO A 105 13.70 -1.58 -12.68
N LYS A 106 14.42 -0.74 -13.38
CA LYS A 106 13.90 0.03 -14.52
C LYS A 106 13.12 -0.86 -15.50
N PHE A 107 13.56 -2.09 -15.70
CA PHE A 107 12.93 -3.03 -16.64
C PHE A 107 11.48 -3.39 -16.24
N CYS A 108 11.11 -3.36 -14.96
CA CYS A 108 9.71 -3.57 -14.56
C CYS A 108 8.80 -2.49 -15.13
N TYR A 109 9.21 -1.24 -15.08
CA TYR A 109 8.45 -0.12 -15.67
C TYR A 109 8.42 -0.18 -17.20
N GLU A 110 9.54 -0.59 -17.84
CA GLU A 110 9.60 -0.82 -19.29
C GLU A 110 8.64 -1.94 -19.71
N ALA A 111 8.64 -3.06 -18.99
CA ALA A 111 7.73 -4.19 -19.23
C ALA A 111 6.27 -3.78 -19.02
N LEU A 112 5.97 -3.05 -17.94
CA LEU A 112 4.62 -2.53 -17.67
C LEU A 112 4.14 -1.57 -18.78
N LYS A 113 5.02 -0.69 -19.29
CA LYS A 113 4.72 0.19 -20.43
C LYS A 113 4.40 -0.59 -21.71
N ILE A 114 5.13 -1.68 -21.97
CA ILE A 114 4.89 -2.55 -23.14
C ILE A 114 3.59 -3.34 -23.00
N VAL A 115 3.34 -3.94 -21.84
CA VAL A 115 2.11 -4.70 -21.55
C VAL A 115 0.87 -3.81 -21.64
N GLY A 116 0.98 -2.53 -21.23
CA GLY A 116 -0.09 -1.53 -21.29
C GLY A 116 -1.30 -1.86 -20.42
N ASP A 117 -2.19 -0.91 -20.23
CA ASP A 117 -3.43 -1.01 -19.43
C ASP A 117 -3.24 -1.57 -18.01
N MET A 118 -2.08 -1.36 -17.45
CA MET A 118 -1.73 -1.69 -16.07
C MET A 118 -1.28 -0.43 -15.35
N ASN A 119 -1.63 -0.33 -14.08
CA ASN A 119 -1.18 0.74 -13.20
C ASN A 119 -0.22 0.17 -12.16
N PHE A 120 0.43 1.04 -11.40
CA PHE A 120 1.28 0.57 -10.30
C PHE A 120 1.24 1.51 -9.10
N ILE A 121 1.59 0.96 -7.95
CA ILE A 121 1.88 1.67 -6.71
C ILE A 121 3.35 1.40 -6.42
N GLN A 122 4.11 2.44 -6.09
CA GLN A 122 5.51 2.30 -5.76
C GLN A 122 5.76 2.55 -4.29
N VAL A 123 6.41 1.61 -3.63
CA VAL A 123 6.86 1.78 -2.24
C VAL A 123 8.22 2.46 -2.24
N ILE A 124 8.37 3.49 -1.44
CA ILE A 124 9.65 4.02 -1.00
C ILE A 124 10.02 3.26 0.26
N TRP A 125 11.00 2.41 0.15
CA TRP A 125 11.46 1.60 1.26
C TRP A 125 12.24 2.47 2.25
N ILE A 126 11.79 2.52 3.49
CA ILE A 126 12.46 3.18 4.60
C ILE A 126 13.05 2.08 5.49
N GLN A 127 14.21 2.33 6.07
CA GLN A 127 14.77 1.42 7.07
C GLN A 127 13.85 1.36 8.29
N GLY A 128 12.93 0.38 8.29
CA GLY A 128 11.83 0.29 9.24
C GLY A 128 12.24 0.01 10.69
N ASP A 129 13.45 -0.51 10.90
CA ASP A 129 14.07 -0.79 12.20
C ASP A 129 15.11 0.27 12.62
N ALA A 130 15.13 1.43 11.97
CA ALA A 130 16.02 2.53 12.36
C ALA A 130 15.74 2.95 13.81
N PRO A 131 16.75 3.16 14.63
CA PRO A 131 16.56 3.48 16.05
C PRO A 131 15.95 4.86 16.28
N ASP A 132 16.04 5.75 15.29
CA ASP A 132 15.55 7.14 15.36
C ASP A 132 15.31 7.68 13.94
N PHE A 133 14.04 7.86 13.57
CA PHE A 133 13.65 8.41 12.27
C PHE A 133 13.95 9.91 12.13
N GLN A 134 14.16 10.64 13.23
CA GLN A 134 14.56 12.05 13.18
C GLN A 134 16.07 12.22 12.92
N ASN A 135 16.86 11.13 12.93
CA ASN A 135 18.28 11.17 12.61
C ASN A 135 18.52 11.77 11.21
N PRO A 136 19.41 12.80 11.08
CA PRO A 136 19.69 13.45 9.80
C PRO A 136 20.20 12.51 8.70
N GLU A 137 20.93 11.44 9.05
CA GLU A 137 21.45 10.47 8.09
C GLU A 137 20.31 9.63 7.51
N ILE A 138 19.36 9.17 8.36
CA ILE A 138 18.16 8.45 7.93
C ILE A 138 17.30 9.33 7.01
N LYS A 139 17.09 10.59 7.40
CA LYS A 139 16.37 11.55 6.54
C LYS A 139 17.04 11.77 5.20
N SER A 140 18.37 11.94 5.20
CA SER A 140 19.12 12.17 3.97
C SER A 140 19.11 10.97 3.04
N SER A 141 19.36 9.76 3.55
CA SER A 141 19.35 8.53 2.75
C SER A 141 17.95 8.22 2.20
N THR A 142 16.91 8.45 2.99
CA THR A 142 15.52 8.29 2.54
C THR A 142 15.20 9.27 1.39
N LYS A 143 15.58 10.55 1.51
CA LYS A 143 15.39 11.54 0.44
C LYS A 143 16.18 11.20 -0.83
N GLU A 144 17.37 10.63 -0.68
CA GLU A 144 18.16 10.17 -1.83
C GLU A 144 17.46 9.01 -2.54
N TYR A 145 17.00 8.01 -1.80
CA TYR A 145 16.27 6.89 -2.37
C TYR A 145 14.94 7.32 -3.03
N ILE A 146 14.21 8.28 -2.44
CA ILE A 146 13.02 8.90 -3.07
C ILE A 146 13.37 9.44 -4.45
N ARG A 147 14.47 10.21 -4.58
CA ARG A 147 14.90 10.74 -5.89
C ARG A 147 15.21 9.65 -6.88
N GLU A 148 16.02 8.67 -6.46
CA GLU A 148 16.43 7.54 -7.32
C GLU A 148 15.23 6.79 -7.88
N VAL A 149 14.23 6.49 -7.04
CA VAL A 149 13.02 5.78 -7.46
C VAL A 149 12.18 6.64 -8.42
N ILE A 150 11.95 7.92 -8.09
CA ILE A 150 11.20 8.83 -8.96
C ILE A 150 11.91 8.99 -10.31
N ASP A 151 13.22 9.24 -10.32
CA ASP A 151 14.01 9.38 -11.56
C ASP A 151 13.96 8.10 -12.40
N ARG A 152 14.01 6.93 -11.77
CA ARG A 152 13.89 5.63 -12.43
C ARG A 152 12.55 5.48 -13.14
N ILE A 153 11.44 5.84 -12.48
CA ILE A 153 10.09 5.83 -13.06
C ILE A 153 10.02 6.75 -14.27
N TYR A 154 10.41 8.01 -14.11
CA TYR A 154 10.30 9.01 -15.17
C TYR A 154 11.33 8.81 -16.30
N SER A 155 12.41 8.08 -16.05
CA SER A 155 13.32 7.65 -17.13
C SER A 155 12.65 6.74 -18.17
N VAL A 156 11.53 6.09 -17.80
CA VAL A 156 10.73 5.23 -18.69
C VAL A 156 9.51 5.97 -19.24
N PHE A 157 8.87 6.80 -18.42
CA PHE A 157 7.63 7.51 -18.77
C PHE A 157 7.87 8.99 -19.11
N HIS A 158 9.01 9.30 -19.73
CA HIS A 158 9.43 10.66 -20.08
C HIS A 158 8.55 11.36 -21.13
N ASP A 159 7.72 10.60 -21.85
CA ASP A 159 6.84 11.06 -22.93
C ASP A 159 5.37 11.20 -22.50
N GLY A 160 5.08 11.01 -21.23
CA GLY A 160 3.71 11.09 -20.72
C GLY A 160 3.61 10.89 -19.21
N SER A 161 2.38 10.95 -18.68
CA SER A 161 2.12 10.66 -17.29
C SER A 161 2.30 9.16 -17.02
N PRO A 162 3.10 8.76 -16.02
CA PRO A 162 3.20 7.35 -15.64
C PRO A 162 1.83 6.84 -15.15
N PRO A 163 1.50 5.56 -15.37
CA PRO A 163 0.30 4.95 -14.79
C PRO A 163 0.50 4.66 -13.28
N LEU A 164 1.04 5.64 -12.57
CA LEU A 164 1.37 5.60 -11.15
C LEU A 164 0.15 6.04 -10.34
N VAL A 165 -0.44 5.11 -9.60
CA VAL A 165 -1.58 5.38 -8.71
C VAL A 165 -1.13 6.18 -7.51
N ALA A 166 -0.07 5.70 -6.85
CA ALA A 166 0.45 6.32 -5.64
C ALA A 166 1.91 5.96 -5.38
N ILE A 167 2.58 6.79 -4.61
CA ILE A 167 3.84 6.50 -3.94
C ILE A 167 3.53 6.22 -2.47
N THR A 168 3.97 5.08 -1.96
CA THR A 168 3.85 4.72 -0.54
C THR A 168 5.13 5.14 0.18
N ILE A 169 5.03 6.05 1.14
CA ILE A 169 6.15 6.55 1.93
C ILE A 169 6.36 5.65 3.15
N GLY A 170 7.16 4.63 2.99
CA GLY A 170 7.40 3.60 4.00
C GLY A 170 6.37 2.47 4.01
N ASN A 171 6.75 1.37 4.63
CA ASN A 171 5.95 0.17 4.80
C ASN A 171 6.24 -0.43 6.17
N GLU A 172 5.24 -0.58 7.03
CA GLU A 172 5.32 -1.28 8.32
C GLU A 172 6.55 -0.89 9.17
N LEU A 173 6.67 0.40 9.50
CA LEU A 173 7.72 0.84 10.42
C LEU A 173 7.56 0.10 11.75
N SER A 174 8.68 -0.38 12.33
CA SER A 174 8.62 -1.20 13.54
C SER A 174 8.10 -0.41 14.74
N GLU A 175 7.25 -1.04 15.55
CA GLU A 175 6.71 -0.46 16.78
C GLU A 175 7.82 0.08 17.71
N SER A 176 8.92 -0.68 17.86
CA SER A 176 10.04 -0.27 18.70
C SER A 176 10.73 1.00 18.21
N SER A 177 10.90 1.16 16.89
CA SER A 177 11.51 2.34 16.28
C SER A 177 10.61 3.57 16.38
N ILE A 178 9.30 3.39 16.19
CA ILE A 178 8.30 4.42 16.38
C ILE A 178 8.36 4.95 17.82
N LEU A 179 8.20 4.05 18.78
CA LEU A 179 8.20 4.42 20.20
C LEU A 179 9.52 5.06 20.65
N SER A 180 10.67 4.57 20.15
CA SER A 180 11.97 5.15 20.48
C SER A 180 12.16 6.54 19.88
N THR A 181 11.73 6.76 18.62
CA THR A 181 11.78 8.07 17.96
C THR A 181 10.89 9.08 18.68
N ASP A 182 9.66 8.70 18.97
CA ASP A 182 8.68 9.60 19.61
C ASP A 182 9.10 9.96 21.06
N ALA A 183 9.69 9.00 21.78
CA ALA A 183 10.23 9.26 23.11
C ALA A 183 11.48 10.14 23.10
N ALA A 184 12.31 10.05 22.05
CA ALA A 184 13.53 10.85 21.92
C ALA A 184 13.26 12.29 21.50
N HIS A 185 12.14 12.55 20.82
CA HIS A 185 11.81 13.85 20.23
C HIS A 185 10.40 14.34 20.63
N PRO A 186 10.09 14.45 21.94
CA PRO A 186 8.75 14.84 22.40
C PRO A 186 8.37 16.30 22.04
N GLU A 187 9.35 17.12 21.63
CA GLU A 187 9.14 18.50 21.16
C GLU A 187 8.65 18.58 19.71
N VAL A 188 8.80 17.49 18.95
CA VAL A 188 8.37 17.42 17.55
C VAL A 188 6.91 16.98 17.50
N HIS A 189 6.02 17.92 17.27
CA HIS A 189 4.56 17.68 17.27
C HIS A 189 3.83 18.41 16.12
N HIS A 190 4.59 18.90 15.14
CA HIS A 190 4.07 19.59 13.95
C HIS A 190 5.07 19.52 12.81
N PHE A 191 4.58 19.44 11.59
CA PHE A 191 5.36 19.61 10.36
C PHE A 191 4.71 20.66 9.45
N SER A 192 5.53 21.52 8.82
CA SER A 192 5.07 22.49 7.84
C SER A 192 6.05 22.56 6.68
N GLY A 193 5.70 21.87 5.60
CA GLY A 193 6.42 21.85 4.33
C GLY A 193 5.79 22.76 3.28
N ASP A 194 6.20 22.57 2.04
CA ASP A 194 5.66 23.31 0.88
C ASP A 194 4.29 22.75 0.43
N TYR A 195 4.04 21.46 0.61
CA TYR A 195 2.86 20.73 0.14
C TYR A 195 2.09 20.04 1.26
N ILE A 196 2.78 19.69 2.35
CA ILE A 196 2.18 19.01 3.49
C ILE A 196 2.32 19.88 4.73
N VAL A 197 1.19 20.13 5.38
CA VAL A 197 1.11 20.78 6.68
C VAL A 197 0.27 19.90 7.58
N THR A 198 0.79 19.58 8.77
CA THR A 198 0.10 18.72 9.73
C THR A 198 -0.61 19.52 10.81
N ASP A 199 -1.53 18.90 11.50
CA ASP A 199 -2.08 19.42 12.74
C ASP A 199 -1.00 19.47 13.86
N SER A 200 -1.28 20.14 14.96
CA SER A 200 -0.31 20.45 16.03
C SER A 200 -0.20 19.35 17.10
N ASN A 201 -0.56 18.12 16.82
CA ASN A 201 -0.51 17.02 17.80
C ASN A 201 0.00 15.71 17.20
N ILE A 202 0.81 15.79 16.14
CA ILE A 202 1.42 14.61 15.56
C ILE A 202 2.65 14.18 16.37
N THR A 203 3.06 12.92 16.20
CA THR A 203 4.29 12.39 16.79
C THR A 203 5.52 12.74 15.96
N ALA A 204 6.71 12.51 16.51
CA ALA A 204 7.96 12.73 15.78
C ALA A 204 8.10 11.78 14.59
N THR A 205 7.60 10.55 14.70
CA THR A 205 7.56 9.61 13.58
C THR A 205 6.59 10.06 12.48
N GLU A 206 5.41 10.55 12.85
CA GLU A 206 4.46 11.11 11.88
C GLU A 206 5.00 12.38 11.19
N ALA A 207 5.74 13.23 11.93
CA ALA A 207 6.43 14.37 11.35
C ALA A 207 7.52 13.97 10.35
N PHE A 208 8.23 12.86 10.61
CA PHE A 208 9.17 12.28 9.65
C PHE A 208 8.46 11.80 8.38
N ILE A 209 7.36 11.07 8.52
CA ILE A 209 6.56 10.62 7.35
C ILE A 209 6.07 11.84 6.55
N ALA A 210 5.58 12.88 7.22
CA ALA A 210 5.14 14.11 6.59
C ALA A 210 6.28 14.81 5.81
N GLU A 211 7.48 14.88 6.41
CA GLU A 211 8.67 15.46 5.76
C GLU A 211 9.10 14.68 4.52
N MET A 212 9.09 13.34 4.57
CA MET A 212 9.46 12.51 3.43
C MET A 212 8.41 12.59 2.32
N ALA A 213 7.13 12.66 2.68
CA ALA A 213 6.02 12.82 1.74
C ALA A 213 6.06 14.21 1.06
N ASP A 214 6.29 15.28 1.83
CA ASP A 214 6.46 16.63 1.28
C ASP A 214 7.63 16.69 0.31
N TYR A 215 8.75 16.09 0.67
CA TYR A 215 9.94 16.00 -0.18
C TYR A 215 9.65 15.22 -1.49
N ALA A 216 8.98 14.08 -1.41
CA ALA A 216 8.62 13.29 -2.59
C ALA A 216 7.72 14.10 -3.54
N ARG A 217 6.69 14.77 -3.00
CA ARG A 217 5.79 15.65 -3.74
C ARG A 217 6.51 16.82 -4.39
N SER A 218 7.36 17.50 -3.61
CA SER A 218 8.15 18.65 -4.08
C SER A 218 9.11 18.25 -5.20
N TYR A 219 9.82 17.13 -5.04
CA TYR A 219 10.77 16.65 -6.04
C TYR A 219 10.08 16.23 -7.34
N GLU A 220 9.03 15.43 -7.24
CA GLU A 220 8.25 14.98 -8.40
C GLU A 220 7.67 16.17 -9.17
N TRP A 221 7.09 17.14 -8.45
CA TRP A 221 6.48 18.31 -9.07
C TRP A 221 7.50 19.22 -9.73
N THR A 222 8.57 19.58 -9.02
CA THR A 222 9.56 20.54 -9.54
C THR A 222 10.38 19.96 -10.67
N THR A 223 10.58 18.63 -10.70
CA THR A 223 11.42 17.98 -11.71
C THR A 223 10.62 17.51 -12.92
N TYR A 224 9.41 16.97 -12.69
CA TYR A 224 8.64 16.29 -13.73
C TYR A 224 7.25 16.89 -13.99
N GLY A 225 6.81 17.85 -13.18
CA GLY A 225 5.50 18.50 -13.35
C GLY A 225 4.30 17.58 -13.03
N HIS A 226 4.50 16.56 -12.20
CA HIS A 226 3.48 15.61 -11.78
C HIS A 226 3.30 15.60 -10.25
N LYS A 227 2.12 15.26 -9.80
CA LYS A 227 1.78 15.05 -8.38
C LYS A 227 1.06 13.71 -8.25
N SER A 228 1.80 12.66 -7.92
CA SER A 228 1.22 11.35 -7.61
C SER A 228 0.56 11.36 -6.24
N LEU A 229 -0.43 10.49 -6.01
CA LEU A 229 -1.00 10.32 -4.68
C LEU A 229 0.04 9.77 -3.71
N LEU A 230 -0.04 10.18 -2.44
CA LEU A 230 0.86 9.76 -1.38
C LEU A 230 0.10 9.04 -0.27
N THR A 231 0.68 7.96 0.25
CA THR A 231 0.16 7.21 1.38
C THR A 231 1.31 6.60 2.19
N TYR A 232 1.01 6.04 3.35
CA TYR A 232 1.91 5.20 4.16
C TYR A 232 1.20 3.88 4.43
N SER A 233 1.86 2.75 4.20
CA SER A 233 1.28 1.43 4.50
C SER A 233 1.52 1.07 5.96
N ASN A 234 0.48 1.25 6.78
CA ASN A 234 0.48 0.88 8.19
C ASN A 234 0.12 -0.61 8.36
N GLU A 235 0.23 -1.14 9.56
CA GLU A 235 -0.11 -2.52 9.90
C GLU A 235 -0.83 -2.60 11.25
N ILE A 236 -1.32 -3.79 11.62
CA ILE A 236 -2.23 -3.99 12.77
C ILE A 236 -1.59 -3.66 14.13
N ARG A 237 -0.27 -3.86 14.30
CA ARG A 237 0.44 -3.59 15.56
C ARG A 237 0.63 -2.10 15.82
N THR A 238 0.77 -1.33 14.74
CA THR A 238 1.05 0.11 14.79
C THR A 238 -0.15 0.98 14.43
N ALA A 239 -1.31 0.37 14.17
CA ALA A 239 -2.53 1.05 13.79
C ALA A 239 -3.06 2.08 14.82
N ASP A 240 -2.71 1.94 16.09
CA ASP A 240 -3.11 2.86 17.16
C ASP A 240 -2.03 3.89 17.50
N ILE A 241 -0.83 3.79 16.92
CA ILE A 241 0.31 4.64 17.27
C ILE A 241 0.85 5.47 16.11
N ILE A 242 0.41 5.19 14.89
CA ILE A 242 0.65 6.04 13.70
C ILE A 242 -0.68 6.35 13.04
N ASP A 243 -0.95 7.64 12.85
CA ASP A 243 -2.07 8.15 12.07
C ASP A 243 -1.58 9.26 11.12
N VAL A 244 -1.87 9.12 9.84
CA VAL A 244 -1.33 9.99 8.79
C VAL A 244 -2.44 10.62 7.92
N PRO A 245 -3.47 11.28 8.51
CA PRO A 245 -4.59 11.84 7.77
C PRO A 245 -4.19 12.99 6.84
N PHE A 246 -2.97 13.49 6.97
CA PHE A 246 -2.39 14.52 6.11
C PHE A 246 -1.90 13.99 4.75
N LEU A 247 -1.91 12.67 4.53
CA LEU A 247 -1.64 12.05 3.24
C LEU A 247 -2.94 11.95 2.41
N ASP A 248 -2.82 11.68 1.11
CA ASP A 248 -3.97 11.69 0.20
C ASP A 248 -5.00 10.60 0.54
N PHE A 249 -4.56 9.46 1.03
CA PHE A 249 -5.43 8.36 1.48
C PHE A 249 -4.74 7.47 2.52
N ILE A 250 -5.55 6.72 3.24
CA ILE A 250 -5.11 5.77 4.26
C ILE A 250 -4.86 4.40 3.61
N SER A 251 -3.78 3.73 3.99
CA SER A 251 -3.52 2.37 3.56
C SER A 251 -2.99 1.47 4.68
N HIS A 252 -3.40 0.22 4.63
CA HIS A 252 -3.02 -0.80 5.61
C HIS A 252 -2.68 -2.13 4.96
N ASN A 253 -1.64 -2.77 5.47
CA ASN A 253 -1.39 -4.19 5.30
C ASN A 253 -2.28 -4.93 6.30
N ALA A 254 -3.29 -5.64 5.78
CA ALA A 254 -4.34 -6.24 6.57
C ALA A 254 -4.42 -7.75 6.33
N TYR A 255 -4.07 -8.52 7.35
CA TYR A 255 -4.02 -9.97 7.28
C TYR A 255 -5.04 -10.61 8.23
N SER A 256 -5.92 -11.44 7.69
CA SER A 256 -7.00 -12.08 8.46
C SER A 256 -6.49 -12.95 9.61
N TYR A 257 -5.33 -13.60 9.45
CA TYR A 257 -4.72 -14.41 10.50
C TYR A 257 -4.21 -13.58 11.70
N ALA A 258 -3.90 -12.31 11.51
CA ALA A 258 -3.38 -11.44 12.56
C ALA A 258 -4.49 -10.89 13.47
N VAL A 259 -5.70 -10.69 12.93
CA VAL A 259 -6.82 -10.07 13.65
C VAL A 259 -7.20 -10.79 14.94
N PRO A 260 -7.29 -12.13 15.02
CA PRO A 260 -7.61 -12.83 16.27
C PRO A 260 -6.64 -12.55 17.41
N TYR A 261 -5.39 -12.22 17.11
CA TYR A 261 -4.34 -11.95 18.11
C TYR A 261 -4.34 -10.50 18.57
N TYR A 262 -4.42 -9.56 17.62
CA TYR A 262 -4.25 -8.13 17.90
C TYR A 262 -5.57 -7.38 18.08
N ARG A 263 -6.67 -7.86 17.46
CA ARG A 263 -7.99 -7.22 17.46
C ARG A 263 -9.14 -8.23 17.73
N PRO A 264 -9.06 -9.02 18.82
CA PRO A 264 -10.03 -10.13 19.04
C PRO A 264 -11.47 -9.67 19.25
N ASN A 265 -11.70 -8.38 19.51
CA ASN A 265 -13.02 -7.84 19.84
C ASN A 265 -13.70 -7.11 18.67
N THR A 266 -13.09 -7.06 17.50
CA THR A 266 -13.61 -6.29 16.34
C THR A 266 -14.79 -6.97 15.63
N ALA A 267 -15.06 -8.24 15.88
CA ALA A 267 -16.03 -9.04 15.14
C ALA A 267 -17.49 -8.67 15.34
N SER A 268 -17.85 -7.97 16.40
CA SER A 268 -19.25 -7.91 16.86
C SER A 268 -20.18 -7.05 15.99
N GLY A 269 -19.71 -6.52 14.86
CA GLY A 269 -20.50 -5.63 14.00
C GLY A 269 -20.37 -5.87 12.50
N SER A 270 -19.55 -6.82 12.07
CA SER A 270 -19.35 -7.05 10.63
C SER A 270 -20.52 -7.78 9.98
N SER A 271 -20.85 -7.40 8.76
CA SER A 271 -21.95 -8.02 8.00
C SER A 271 -21.68 -9.49 7.62
N SER A 272 -20.39 -9.85 7.43
CA SER A 272 -19.96 -11.23 7.16
C SER A 272 -19.78 -12.07 8.42
N GLY A 273 -19.66 -11.44 9.60
CA GLY A 273 -19.38 -12.10 10.88
C GLY A 273 -17.91 -12.50 11.05
N THR A 274 -17.01 -12.07 10.18
CA THR A 274 -15.59 -12.32 10.32
C THR A 274 -14.91 -11.23 11.15
N LEU A 275 -13.88 -11.59 11.91
CA LEU A 275 -13.04 -10.64 12.63
C LEU A 275 -12.34 -9.69 11.65
N PHE A 276 -11.92 -10.21 10.51
CA PHE A 276 -11.21 -9.45 9.49
C PHE A 276 -12.07 -8.31 8.92
N GLN A 277 -13.32 -8.59 8.53
CA GLN A 277 -14.22 -7.54 8.07
C GLN A 277 -14.49 -6.50 9.17
N GLY A 278 -14.71 -6.94 10.40
CA GLY A 278 -14.93 -6.03 11.53
C GLY A 278 -13.76 -5.07 11.75
N TRP A 279 -12.53 -5.55 11.61
CA TRP A 279 -11.36 -4.69 11.72
C TRP A 279 -11.20 -3.71 10.56
N ILE A 280 -11.46 -4.13 9.34
CA ILE A 280 -11.46 -3.24 8.16
C ILE A 280 -12.51 -2.13 8.31
N GLU A 281 -13.69 -2.46 8.81
CA GLU A 281 -14.76 -1.49 9.07
C GLU A 281 -14.37 -0.50 10.18
N GLU A 282 -13.68 -0.96 11.24
CA GLU A 282 -13.10 -0.10 12.27
C GLU A 282 -12.08 0.87 11.69
N LEU A 283 -11.09 0.37 10.93
CA LEU A 283 -10.11 1.21 10.23
C LEU A 283 -10.78 2.27 9.36
N LYS A 284 -11.77 1.86 8.56
CA LYS A 284 -12.48 2.79 7.68
C LYS A 284 -13.32 3.79 8.44
N SER A 285 -13.87 3.42 9.60
CA SER A 285 -14.69 4.31 10.42
C SER A 285 -13.87 5.43 11.09
N ASN A 286 -12.57 5.21 11.31
CA ASN A 286 -11.68 6.23 11.85
C ASN A 286 -11.40 7.34 10.79
N HIS A 287 -11.46 7.00 9.49
CA HIS A 287 -11.24 7.91 8.37
C HIS A 287 -12.36 7.84 7.33
N PRO A 288 -13.61 8.23 7.70
CA PRO A 288 -14.78 8.04 6.85
C PRO A 288 -14.70 8.83 5.54
N ASP A 289 -14.01 9.97 5.54
CA ASP A 289 -13.92 10.90 4.42
C ASP A 289 -12.70 10.67 3.50
N GLN A 290 -11.80 9.72 3.86
CA GLN A 290 -10.63 9.38 3.04
C GLN A 290 -10.78 7.97 2.45
N PRO A 291 -10.21 7.69 1.25
CA PRO A 291 -10.10 6.33 0.78
C PRO A 291 -9.29 5.46 1.75
N LEU A 292 -9.69 4.20 1.91
CA LEU A 292 -8.87 3.16 2.55
C LEU A 292 -8.50 2.11 1.52
N LEU A 293 -7.21 1.89 1.32
CA LEU A 293 -6.67 0.84 0.47
C LEU A 293 -6.02 -0.25 1.34
N ILE A 294 -6.38 -1.49 1.12
CA ILE A 294 -5.65 -2.62 1.69
C ILE A 294 -4.44 -2.90 0.80
N THR A 295 -3.28 -2.49 1.26
CA THR A 295 -2.03 -2.57 0.49
C THR A 295 -1.40 -3.94 0.50
N GLU A 296 -1.78 -4.80 1.46
CA GLU A 296 -1.43 -6.21 1.46
C GLU A 296 -2.51 -7.03 2.17
N THR A 297 -2.85 -8.18 1.60
CA THR A 297 -3.54 -9.27 2.25
C THR A 297 -3.12 -10.58 1.60
N GLY A 298 -2.87 -11.62 2.40
CA GLY A 298 -2.34 -12.88 1.92
C GLY A 298 -2.46 -13.99 2.94
N LEU A 299 -2.18 -15.22 2.50
CA LEU A 299 -2.09 -16.42 3.33
C LEU A 299 -0.93 -17.28 2.88
N SER A 300 -0.03 -17.59 3.79
CA SER A 300 1.13 -18.45 3.51
C SER A 300 0.74 -19.93 3.55
N ILE A 301 1.36 -20.69 2.66
CA ILE A 301 1.22 -22.15 2.61
C ILE A 301 2.46 -22.87 3.16
N SER A 302 3.25 -22.21 4.00
CA SER A 302 4.46 -22.81 4.58
C SER A 302 4.16 -24.15 5.22
N PRO A 303 4.89 -25.24 4.88
CA PRO A 303 4.47 -26.60 5.22
C PRO A 303 4.65 -26.95 6.70
N ASN A 304 5.59 -26.30 7.40
CA ASN A 304 5.92 -26.64 8.78
C ASN A 304 5.26 -25.74 9.84
N ALA A 305 4.44 -24.78 9.42
CA ALA A 305 3.66 -23.99 10.37
C ALA A 305 2.43 -24.75 10.87
N SER A 306 1.94 -24.36 12.04
CA SER A 306 0.73 -24.97 12.62
C SER A 306 -0.49 -24.64 11.76
N HIS A 307 -1.23 -25.68 11.36
CA HIS A 307 -2.46 -25.52 10.60
C HIS A 307 -3.57 -24.92 11.46
N VAL A 308 -4.21 -23.88 10.96
CA VAL A 308 -5.46 -23.32 11.49
C VAL A 308 -6.41 -23.13 10.30
N GLY A 309 -7.48 -23.88 10.26
CA GLY A 309 -8.48 -23.81 9.18
C GLY A 309 -9.44 -22.62 9.32
N PRO A 310 -10.46 -22.59 8.41
CA PRO A 310 -11.45 -21.51 8.39
C PRO A 310 -12.25 -21.44 9.72
N PRO A 311 -12.84 -20.28 10.06
CA PRO A 311 -12.87 -19.04 9.28
C PRO A 311 -11.64 -18.13 9.47
N ASN A 312 -10.80 -18.41 10.45
CA ASN A 312 -9.64 -17.60 10.81
C ASN A 312 -8.38 -18.40 10.47
N TYR A 313 -8.07 -18.48 9.18
CA TYR A 313 -6.88 -19.19 8.69
C TYR A 313 -5.61 -18.79 9.45
N GLY A 314 -4.69 -19.74 9.61
CA GLY A 314 -3.40 -19.49 10.27
C GLY A 314 -2.45 -18.65 9.42
N TYR A 315 -1.39 -18.12 10.08
CA TYR A 315 -0.31 -17.41 9.43
C TYR A 315 0.36 -18.25 8.34
N GLY A 316 0.59 -19.55 8.60
CA GLY A 316 1.10 -20.55 7.67
C GLY A 316 0.40 -21.88 7.86
N GLY A 317 0.93 -22.95 7.28
CA GLY A 317 0.36 -24.29 7.36
C GLY A 317 -0.92 -24.48 6.55
N ASN A 318 -1.28 -23.52 5.71
CA ASN A 318 -2.45 -23.60 4.85
C ASN A 318 -2.14 -24.49 3.64
N THR A 319 -3.13 -25.20 3.15
CA THR A 319 -3.07 -25.86 1.84
C THR A 319 -3.25 -24.84 0.71
N GLU A 320 -2.88 -25.19 -0.53
CA GLU A 320 -3.17 -24.34 -1.70
C GLU A 320 -4.66 -24.03 -1.87
N LEU A 321 -5.55 -24.98 -1.48
CA LEU A 321 -7.00 -24.76 -1.52
C LEU A 321 -7.44 -23.77 -0.43
N GLU A 322 -6.87 -23.85 0.77
CA GLU A 322 -7.16 -22.92 1.85
C GLU A 322 -6.62 -21.52 1.55
N GLN A 323 -5.44 -21.40 0.94
CA GLN A 323 -4.96 -20.11 0.43
C GLN A 323 -5.98 -19.52 -0.56
N ALA A 324 -6.45 -20.30 -1.52
CA ALA A 324 -7.42 -19.83 -2.51
C ALA A 324 -8.75 -19.41 -1.88
N THR A 325 -9.33 -20.25 -1.02
CA THR A 325 -10.62 -19.96 -0.38
C THR A 325 -10.53 -18.83 0.63
N GLY A 326 -9.44 -18.75 1.38
CA GLY A 326 -9.21 -17.67 2.34
C GLY A 326 -8.97 -16.32 1.67
N LEU A 327 -8.24 -16.28 0.56
CA LEU A 327 -8.11 -15.06 -0.24
C LEU A 327 -9.46 -14.59 -0.79
N LEU A 328 -10.29 -15.51 -1.32
CA LEU A 328 -11.63 -15.15 -1.77
C LEU A 328 -12.51 -14.64 -0.63
N GLN A 329 -12.37 -15.20 0.58
CA GLN A 329 -13.08 -14.70 1.77
C GLN A 329 -12.62 -13.27 2.11
N ASN A 330 -11.30 -13.01 2.14
CA ASN A 330 -10.77 -11.67 2.39
C ASN A 330 -11.27 -10.66 1.33
N LEU A 331 -11.29 -11.03 0.05
CA LEU A 331 -11.83 -10.18 -1.01
C LEU A 331 -13.32 -9.91 -0.83
N HIS A 332 -14.09 -10.93 -0.45
CA HIS A 332 -15.52 -10.79 -0.16
C HIS A 332 -15.75 -9.84 1.01
N ASP A 333 -14.99 -9.97 2.10
CA ASP A 333 -15.07 -9.12 3.28
C ASP A 333 -14.77 -7.67 2.95
N ILE A 334 -13.74 -7.43 2.12
CA ILE A 334 -13.36 -6.09 1.63
C ILE A 334 -14.48 -5.50 0.75
N GLN A 335 -15.04 -6.29 -0.16
CA GLN A 335 -16.07 -5.84 -1.10
C GLN A 335 -17.40 -5.53 -0.42
N THR A 336 -17.73 -6.27 0.65
CA THR A 336 -19.01 -6.17 1.35
C THR A 336 -18.93 -5.36 2.65
N ALA A 337 -17.80 -4.75 2.94
CA ALA A 337 -17.65 -3.84 4.08
C ALA A 337 -18.69 -2.71 4.03
N ALA A 338 -19.18 -2.29 5.19
CA ALA A 338 -20.25 -1.30 5.32
C ALA A 338 -19.93 0.06 4.65
N LEU A 339 -18.64 0.41 4.58
CA LEU A 339 -18.14 1.58 3.85
C LEU A 339 -17.21 1.10 2.72
N PRO A 340 -17.35 1.65 1.50
CA PRO A 340 -16.55 1.21 0.37
C PRO A 340 -15.06 1.49 0.57
N LEU A 341 -14.22 0.49 0.26
CA LEU A 341 -12.78 0.60 0.22
C LEU A 341 -12.30 0.95 -1.18
N ALA A 342 -11.10 1.53 -1.28
CA ALA A 342 -10.47 1.88 -2.56
C ALA A 342 -9.93 0.66 -3.33
N GLY A 343 -9.86 -0.49 -2.69
CA GLY A 343 -9.41 -1.76 -3.28
C GLY A 343 -8.46 -2.53 -2.39
N VAL A 344 -7.72 -3.43 -3.01
CA VAL A 344 -6.81 -4.36 -2.32
C VAL A 344 -5.65 -4.77 -3.23
N CYS A 345 -4.48 -5.06 -2.62
CA CYS A 345 -3.37 -5.77 -3.25
C CYS A 345 -3.18 -7.14 -2.56
N ILE A 346 -3.12 -8.18 -3.36
CA ILE A 346 -2.82 -9.54 -2.87
C ILE A 346 -1.33 -9.67 -2.61
N HIS A 347 -0.96 -10.09 -1.44
CA HIS A 347 0.40 -10.44 -1.05
C HIS A 347 0.57 -11.96 -1.12
N GLU A 348 1.33 -12.49 -2.08
CA GLU A 348 2.06 -11.83 -3.16
C GLU A 348 2.04 -12.68 -4.45
N TYR A 349 2.59 -12.18 -5.54
CA TYR A 349 2.59 -12.93 -6.80
C TYR A 349 3.50 -14.16 -6.75
N LEU A 350 4.80 -13.97 -6.49
CA LEU A 350 5.79 -15.05 -6.38
C LEU A 350 6.08 -15.41 -4.94
N ASP A 351 6.47 -16.63 -4.68
CA ASP A 351 7.13 -17.01 -3.42
C ASP A 351 8.42 -16.21 -3.23
N SER A 352 8.63 -15.72 -2.02
CA SER A 352 9.76 -14.85 -1.68
C SER A 352 10.94 -15.62 -1.09
N TRP A 353 11.64 -16.37 -1.91
CA TRP A 353 12.80 -17.22 -1.56
C TRP A 353 13.98 -16.47 -0.91
N TRP A 354 13.91 -15.17 -0.84
CA TRP A 354 14.93 -14.27 -0.32
C TRP A 354 14.63 -13.73 1.08
N LYS A 355 13.42 -13.97 1.61
CA LYS A 355 13.03 -13.50 2.93
C LYS A 355 13.63 -14.40 4.00
N PHE A 356 14.20 -13.78 5.02
CA PHE A 356 14.65 -14.34 6.30
C PHE A 356 15.33 -15.71 6.31
N GLY A 357 15.59 -16.32 5.17
CA GLY A 357 16.22 -17.63 5.08
C GLY A 357 17.58 -17.64 5.75
N LEU A 358 17.79 -18.59 6.65
CA LEU A 358 19.10 -18.93 7.20
C LEU A 358 19.94 -19.67 6.14
N GLU A 359 19.26 -20.17 5.12
CA GLU A 359 19.78 -20.92 4.01
C GLU A 359 20.21 -19.98 2.89
N ASP A 360 20.70 -20.57 1.85
CA ASP A 360 20.98 -19.86 0.62
C ASP A 360 19.66 -19.46 -0.11
N SER A 361 19.73 -18.40 -0.90
CA SER A 361 18.60 -17.92 -1.69
C SER A 361 18.17 -18.85 -2.84
N TYR A 362 18.72 -20.06 -2.92
CA TYR A 362 18.35 -21.10 -3.90
C TYR A 362 17.37 -22.12 -3.34
N SER A 363 17.15 -22.12 -2.04
CA SER A 363 16.29 -23.08 -1.33
C SER A 363 15.20 -22.34 -0.55
N GLN A 364 13.97 -22.79 -0.69
CA GLN A 364 12.85 -22.30 0.10
C GLN A 364 12.86 -22.98 1.48
N ASP A 365 12.89 -22.20 2.56
CA ASP A 365 12.84 -22.74 3.92
C ASP A 365 11.40 -23.15 4.29
N PRO A 366 11.13 -24.44 4.57
CA PRO A 366 9.82 -24.88 4.96
C PRO A 366 9.38 -24.37 6.36
N ASN A 367 10.27 -23.80 7.14
CA ASN A 367 10.00 -23.21 8.45
C ASN A 367 9.81 -21.70 8.39
N ASP A 368 10.25 -21.04 7.31
CA ASP A 368 10.00 -19.62 7.12
C ASP A 368 8.64 -19.42 6.46
N ILE A 369 7.73 -18.81 7.22
CA ILE A 369 6.36 -18.59 6.76
C ILE A 369 6.32 -17.53 5.64
N GLU A 370 7.22 -16.55 5.70
CA GLU A 370 7.25 -15.41 4.78
C GLU A 370 7.63 -15.79 3.35
N GLU A 371 8.30 -16.90 3.15
CA GLU A 371 8.71 -17.35 1.81
C GLU A 371 7.57 -17.97 0.97
N TRP A 372 6.39 -18.24 1.58
CA TRP A 372 5.35 -19.08 0.99
C TRP A 372 4.01 -18.39 0.70
N PHE A 373 4.02 -17.08 0.60
CA PHE A 373 2.80 -16.30 0.30
C PHE A 373 2.40 -16.27 -1.18
N GLY A 374 3.30 -16.64 -2.08
CA GLY A 374 3.07 -16.57 -3.53
C GLY A 374 1.78 -17.26 -3.96
N ILE A 375 1.05 -16.65 -4.87
CA ILE A 375 -0.04 -17.31 -5.61
C ILE A 375 0.51 -18.08 -6.83
N VAL A 376 1.79 -17.95 -7.06
CA VAL A 376 2.58 -18.61 -8.11
C VAL A 376 3.88 -19.08 -7.49
N LYS A 377 4.26 -20.32 -7.78
CA LYS A 377 5.55 -20.88 -7.38
C LYS A 377 6.50 -20.94 -8.58
N LEU A 378 7.79 -20.98 -8.29
CA LEU A 378 8.83 -21.18 -9.29
C LEU A 378 9.21 -22.65 -9.35
N LYS A 379 9.34 -23.17 -10.57
CA LYS A 379 9.80 -24.53 -10.84
C LYS A 379 11.03 -24.46 -11.72
N GLN A 380 12.09 -25.12 -11.29
CA GLN A 380 13.31 -25.21 -12.09
C GLN A 380 13.04 -25.95 -13.41
N GLN A 381 13.48 -25.35 -14.52
CA GLN A 381 13.45 -25.95 -15.87
C GLN A 381 14.78 -25.66 -16.57
N GLY A 382 15.61 -26.69 -16.68
CA GLY A 382 16.99 -26.50 -17.15
C GLY A 382 17.81 -25.62 -16.24
N ASP A 383 18.43 -24.58 -16.78
CA ASP A 383 19.25 -23.62 -16.03
C ASP A 383 18.46 -22.40 -15.52
N TRP A 384 17.12 -22.43 -15.61
CA TRP A 384 16.27 -21.32 -15.22
C TRP A 384 14.99 -21.80 -14.54
N TYR A 385 14.10 -20.86 -14.22
CA TYR A 385 12.83 -21.11 -13.53
C TYR A 385 11.66 -20.69 -14.40
N ILE A 386 10.57 -21.46 -14.33
CA ILE A 386 9.27 -21.14 -14.91
C ILE A 386 8.24 -20.98 -13.78
N THR A 387 7.21 -20.19 -14.05
CA THR A 387 6.08 -20.02 -13.15
C THR A 387 5.11 -21.20 -13.24
N GLU A 388 4.65 -21.69 -12.10
CA GLU A 388 3.59 -22.68 -11.97
C GLU A 388 2.48 -22.09 -11.09
N PHE A 389 1.27 -21.96 -11.65
CA PHE A 389 0.15 -21.33 -10.97
C PHE A 389 -0.42 -22.23 -9.87
N ARG A 390 -0.72 -21.65 -8.71
CA ARG A 390 -1.49 -22.28 -7.65
C ARG A 390 -2.99 -22.09 -7.88
N SER A 391 -3.83 -22.87 -7.19
CA SER A 391 -5.28 -22.74 -7.27
C SER A 391 -5.79 -21.34 -6.89
N SER A 392 -5.03 -20.60 -6.08
CA SER A 392 -5.30 -19.20 -5.73
C SER A 392 -5.23 -18.26 -6.94
N TYR A 393 -4.28 -18.46 -7.87
CA TYR A 393 -4.19 -17.69 -9.11
C TYR A 393 -5.47 -17.87 -9.97
N ASP A 394 -5.88 -19.10 -10.20
CA ASP A 394 -7.09 -19.39 -10.98
C ASP A 394 -8.37 -18.88 -10.30
N SER A 395 -8.43 -18.97 -8.97
CA SER A 395 -9.54 -18.46 -8.18
C SER A 395 -9.66 -16.93 -8.28
N LEU A 396 -8.55 -16.21 -8.19
CA LEU A 396 -8.51 -14.76 -8.37
C LEU A 396 -8.89 -14.37 -9.79
N LYS A 397 -8.39 -15.08 -10.81
CA LYS A 397 -8.74 -14.86 -12.21
C LYS A 397 -10.24 -15.01 -12.49
N ASN A 398 -10.90 -15.92 -11.80
CA ASN A 398 -12.35 -16.11 -11.95
C ASN A 398 -13.16 -15.08 -11.14
N TYR A 399 -12.56 -14.46 -10.13
CA TYR A 399 -13.23 -13.48 -9.26
C TYR A 399 -13.15 -12.06 -9.82
N TRP A 400 -12.05 -11.67 -10.44
CA TRP A 400 -11.80 -10.32 -10.96
C TRP A 400 -12.28 -10.11 -12.39
#